data_24bce3569e1e0be0e19ac1e577cabbda
#
_entry.id   24bce3569e1e0be0e19ac1e577cabbda
#
_cell.length_a   1.000
_cell.length_b   1.000
_cell.length_c   1.000
_cell.angle_alpha   90.00
_cell.angle_beta   90.00
_cell.angle_gamma   90.00
#
_symmetry.space_group_name_H-M   'P 1'
#
loop_
_entity.id
_entity.type
_entity.pdbx_description
1 polymer ?
#
loop_
_entity_poly.entity_id
_entity_poly.type
_entity_poly.pdbx_seq_one_letter_code
_entity_poly.pdbx_strand_id
1 'polypeptide(L)'
;MGKHFSFIHCADLHLGEPFRDIRMGSSGPWNEQIGKATFKAFEKVVDAALENRVDAILISGDVYNGDHHSLSAQMAFARELYRAAQGGIEIFMVHGNHDPGEAWRADIPLPETVHIFPADQVTSIPLMKDGEKAATIYGISYKTRHVKENLAKEFHREKDDGFAIGMLHTDMGGADSPYAPCTADDLKAAGMDYWALGHVHTRKTVSTSPYIVYPGNTQGLSLREIGPRGCYLVDVGAYGTVTLKFIETDTIRWMDMTMDISAYSQTEELISAVTKRRSGLKELTGRPNIIRLVCTGSGPLHAVLSSEDGRDFILQSLNDKEQFRYLFAWFVRLEDRTRTSIDLKERRELPDVTGKFPQSLRCFE
;
A
#
# COMPACT_ATOMS: atom_id res chain seq x y z
N MET A 1 -13.18 -10.36 -32.93
CA MET A 1 -13.25 -10.69 -31.50
C MET A 1 -11.87 -10.46 -30.93
N GLY A 2 -11.74 -9.79 -29.79
CA GLY A 2 -10.45 -9.67 -29.10
C GLY A 2 -9.96 -11.01 -28.55
N LYS A 3 -8.67 -11.13 -28.22
CA LYS A 3 -8.14 -12.30 -27.51
C LYS A 3 -8.38 -12.18 -26.01
N HIS A 4 -8.60 -13.31 -25.35
CA HIS A 4 -8.51 -13.40 -23.90
C HIS A 4 -7.06 -13.27 -23.48
N PHE A 5 -6.77 -12.39 -22.51
CA PHE A 5 -5.45 -12.22 -21.92
C PHE A 5 -5.56 -11.80 -20.47
N SER A 6 -4.46 -11.92 -19.74
CA SER A 6 -4.39 -11.51 -18.34
C SER A 6 -3.08 -10.82 -18.02
N PHE A 7 -3.08 -10.00 -16.99
CA PHE A 7 -1.88 -9.31 -16.55
C PHE A 7 -1.90 -9.02 -15.04
N ILE A 8 -0.72 -8.82 -14.48
CA ILE A 8 -0.58 -8.24 -13.14
C ILE A 8 -0.45 -6.73 -13.28
N HIS A 9 -1.20 -5.98 -12.48
CA HIS A 9 -1.04 -4.54 -12.30
C HIS A 9 -0.52 -4.24 -10.90
N CYS A 10 0.70 -3.72 -10.79
CA CYS A 10 1.35 -3.28 -9.56
C CYS A 10 1.95 -1.87 -9.74
N ALA A 11 2.21 -1.20 -8.63
CA ALA A 11 2.83 0.12 -8.57
C ALA A 11 3.49 0.32 -7.21
N ASP A 12 4.23 1.41 -7.05
CA ASP A 12 4.71 1.91 -5.75
C ASP A 12 5.45 0.80 -4.96
N LEU A 13 6.44 0.17 -5.62
CA LEU A 13 7.20 -0.95 -5.06
C LEU A 13 8.16 -0.49 -3.96
N HIS A 14 8.74 0.71 -4.11
CA HIS A 14 9.67 1.33 -3.18
C HIS A 14 10.73 0.37 -2.64
N LEU A 15 11.41 -0.34 -3.54
CA LEU A 15 12.39 -1.37 -3.21
C LEU A 15 13.55 -0.81 -2.39
N GLY A 16 13.74 -1.39 -1.21
CA GLY A 16 14.81 -0.97 -0.30
C GLY A 16 14.46 0.23 0.60
N GLU A 17 13.25 0.80 0.48
CA GLU A 17 12.82 1.86 1.39
C GLU A 17 12.63 1.34 2.82
N PRO A 18 13.17 2.06 3.82
CA PRO A 18 13.01 1.68 5.22
C PRO A 18 11.58 1.95 5.72
N PHE A 19 11.16 1.17 6.69
CA PHE A 19 9.91 1.45 7.41
C PHE A 19 10.04 2.70 8.29
N ARG A 20 9.08 3.62 8.19
CA ARG A 20 9.22 4.99 8.73
C ARG A 20 8.92 5.10 10.23
N ASP A 21 7.96 4.33 10.75
CA ASP A 21 7.49 4.45 12.14
C ASP A 21 8.19 3.49 13.11
N ILE A 22 9.28 2.84 12.67
CA ILE A 22 10.02 1.88 13.49
C ILE A 22 11.41 2.43 13.81
N ARG A 23 11.72 2.51 15.10
CA ARG A 23 13.11 2.66 15.55
C ARG A 23 13.73 1.27 15.61
N MET A 24 14.54 0.92 14.61
CA MET A 24 15.24 -0.35 14.59
C MET A 24 16.26 -0.40 15.72
N GLY A 25 16.09 -1.36 16.67
CA GLY A 25 17.14 -1.73 17.60
C GLY A 25 18.29 -2.41 16.84
N SER A 26 19.48 -2.46 17.45
CA SER A 26 20.73 -2.84 16.77
C SER A 26 20.86 -4.31 16.36
N SER A 27 19.94 -5.21 16.74
CA SER A 27 20.04 -6.64 16.38
C SER A 27 18.74 -7.41 16.63
N GLY A 28 18.40 -8.33 15.71
CA GLY A 28 17.30 -9.28 15.85
C GLY A 28 16.80 -9.80 14.50
N PRO A 29 16.19 -11.01 14.43
CA PRO A 29 15.68 -11.62 13.19
C PRO A 29 14.65 -10.75 12.47
N TRP A 30 13.90 -9.93 13.20
CA TRP A 30 12.91 -9.03 12.66
C TRP A 30 13.51 -7.89 11.82
N ASN A 31 14.75 -7.41 12.14
CA ASN A 31 15.42 -6.37 11.36
C ASN A 31 15.70 -6.85 9.93
N GLU A 32 16.13 -8.10 9.78
CA GLU A 32 16.36 -8.69 8.47
C GLU A 32 15.06 -8.82 7.67
N GLN A 33 13.99 -9.24 8.32
CA GLN A 33 12.68 -9.36 7.68
C GLN A 33 12.16 -7.99 7.22
N ILE A 34 12.27 -6.94 8.05
CA ILE A 34 11.87 -5.58 7.71
C ILE A 34 12.73 -5.06 6.54
N GLY A 35 14.04 -5.20 6.62
CA GLY A 35 14.95 -4.74 5.57
C GLY A 35 14.74 -5.43 4.21
N LYS A 36 14.16 -6.64 4.20
CA LYS A 36 13.86 -7.40 2.98
C LYS A 36 12.38 -7.32 2.57
N ALA A 37 11.52 -6.63 3.32
CA ALA A 37 10.08 -6.72 3.14
C ALA A 37 9.61 -6.29 1.74
N THR A 38 10.09 -5.16 1.23
CA THR A 38 9.72 -4.64 -0.10
C THR A 38 10.21 -5.57 -1.23
N PHE A 39 11.42 -6.12 -1.10
CA PHE A 39 11.97 -7.08 -2.07
C PHE A 39 11.13 -8.37 -2.12
N LYS A 40 10.79 -8.90 -0.95
CA LYS A 40 9.96 -10.10 -0.83
C LYS A 40 8.52 -9.88 -1.29
N ALA A 41 8.00 -8.67 -1.14
CA ALA A 41 6.70 -8.30 -1.67
C ALA A 41 6.70 -8.30 -3.21
N PHE A 42 7.75 -7.78 -3.84
CA PHE A 42 7.88 -7.82 -5.29
C PHE A 42 8.16 -9.23 -5.83
N GLU A 43 8.96 -10.05 -5.11
CA GLU A 43 9.12 -11.47 -5.42
C GLU A 43 7.75 -12.17 -5.51
N LYS A 44 6.84 -11.92 -4.53
CA LYS A 44 5.47 -12.44 -4.57
C LYS A 44 4.61 -11.90 -5.72
N VAL A 45 4.84 -10.67 -6.17
CA VAL A 45 4.18 -10.14 -7.39
C VAL A 45 4.56 -11.00 -8.60
N VAL A 46 5.85 -11.29 -8.74
CA VAL A 46 6.37 -12.13 -9.85
C VAL A 46 5.93 -13.58 -9.69
N ASP A 47 5.92 -14.14 -8.46
CA ASP A 47 5.37 -15.47 -8.19
C ASP A 47 3.90 -15.55 -8.64
N ALA A 48 3.09 -14.57 -8.27
CA ALA A 48 1.68 -14.52 -8.67
C ALA A 48 1.51 -14.44 -10.20
N ALA A 49 2.39 -13.70 -10.88
CA ALA A 49 2.39 -13.64 -12.35
C ALA A 49 2.68 -15.01 -12.98
N LEU A 50 3.72 -15.69 -12.50
CA LEU A 50 4.14 -17.01 -12.98
C LEU A 50 3.09 -18.09 -12.66
N GLU A 51 2.56 -18.12 -11.44
CA GLU A 51 1.53 -19.10 -11.01
C GLU A 51 0.25 -18.97 -11.82
N ASN A 52 -0.18 -17.75 -12.14
CA ASN A 52 -1.37 -17.50 -12.94
C ASN A 52 -1.07 -17.48 -14.45
N ARG A 53 0.20 -17.64 -14.88
CA ARG A 53 0.63 -17.66 -16.29
C ARG A 53 0.08 -16.45 -17.05
N VAL A 54 0.25 -15.27 -16.47
CA VAL A 54 -0.22 -14.04 -17.09
C VAL A 54 0.59 -13.69 -18.33
N ASP A 55 0.00 -12.94 -19.24
CA ASP A 55 0.66 -12.50 -20.48
C ASP A 55 1.58 -11.30 -20.21
N ALA A 56 1.28 -10.47 -19.21
CA ALA A 56 2.07 -9.30 -18.89
C ALA A 56 2.11 -8.92 -17.41
N ILE A 57 3.12 -8.13 -17.03
CA ILE A 57 3.17 -7.36 -15.78
C ILE A 57 3.22 -5.87 -16.13
N LEU A 58 2.29 -5.08 -15.59
CA LEU A 58 2.28 -3.62 -15.70
C LEU A 58 2.77 -3.01 -14.39
N ILE A 59 3.85 -2.23 -14.45
CA ILE A 59 4.48 -1.55 -13.31
C ILE A 59 4.30 -0.04 -13.46
N SER A 60 3.39 0.53 -12.68
CA SER A 60 2.97 1.92 -12.86
C SER A 60 3.77 2.90 -11.99
N GLY A 61 5.11 2.81 -12.00
CA GLY A 61 6.03 3.77 -11.40
C GLY A 61 6.42 3.50 -9.94
N ASP A 62 7.36 4.30 -9.45
CA ASP A 62 7.91 4.27 -8.11
C ASP A 62 8.46 2.89 -7.71
N VAL A 63 9.35 2.36 -8.56
CA VAL A 63 10.03 1.08 -8.32
C VAL A 63 11.00 1.19 -7.14
N TYR A 64 11.79 2.25 -7.08
CA TYR A 64 12.72 2.55 -5.99
C TYR A 64 12.89 4.06 -5.83
N ASN A 65 13.59 4.48 -4.78
CA ASN A 65 13.91 5.90 -4.59
C ASN A 65 15.26 6.21 -5.25
N GLY A 66 15.23 6.96 -6.36
CA GLY A 66 16.43 7.36 -7.11
C GLY A 66 17.45 8.15 -6.28
N ASP A 67 17.01 8.88 -5.25
CA ASP A 67 17.88 9.65 -4.36
C ASP A 67 18.81 8.74 -3.52
N HIS A 68 18.43 7.50 -3.28
CA HIS A 68 19.22 6.56 -2.46
C HIS A 68 20.30 5.80 -3.23
N HIS A 69 20.34 5.90 -4.56
CA HIS A 69 21.34 5.24 -5.42
C HIS A 69 21.58 3.75 -5.08
N SER A 70 20.53 3.03 -4.69
CA SER A 70 20.63 1.66 -4.20
C SER A 70 20.91 0.66 -5.33
N LEU A 71 22.17 0.28 -5.52
CA LEU A 71 22.55 -0.76 -6.45
C LEU A 71 21.90 -2.12 -6.13
N SER A 72 21.79 -2.45 -4.83
CA SER A 72 21.16 -3.70 -4.40
C SER A 72 19.67 -3.76 -4.75
N ALA A 73 18.96 -2.63 -4.69
CA ALA A 73 17.56 -2.55 -5.12
C ALA A 73 17.42 -2.77 -6.63
N GLN A 74 18.27 -2.14 -7.42
CA GLN A 74 18.26 -2.29 -8.88
C GLN A 74 18.62 -3.71 -9.31
N MET A 75 19.62 -4.33 -8.68
CA MET A 75 19.98 -5.74 -8.95
C MET A 75 18.85 -6.71 -8.55
N ALA A 76 18.22 -6.49 -7.41
CA ALA A 76 17.09 -7.33 -6.98
C ALA A 76 15.89 -7.18 -7.95
N PHE A 77 15.60 -5.97 -8.39
CA PHE A 77 14.57 -5.71 -9.39
C PHE A 77 14.87 -6.42 -10.71
N ALA A 78 16.05 -6.22 -11.26
CA ALA A 78 16.48 -6.86 -12.51
C ALA A 78 16.37 -8.40 -12.42
N ARG A 79 16.80 -9.00 -11.31
CA ARG A 79 16.68 -10.45 -11.09
C ARG A 79 15.24 -10.95 -11.21
N GLU A 80 14.29 -10.24 -10.61
CA GLU A 80 12.87 -10.62 -10.67
C GLU A 80 12.28 -10.41 -12.08
N LEU A 81 12.73 -9.37 -12.82
CA LEU A 81 12.35 -9.19 -14.21
C LEU A 81 12.87 -10.33 -15.10
N TYR A 82 14.10 -10.82 -14.87
CA TYR A 82 14.63 -12.00 -15.56
C TYR A 82 13.82 -13.26 -15.26
N ARG A 83 13.35 -13.44 -14.00
CA ARG A 83 12.46 -14.57 -13.66
C ARG A 83 11.14 -14.50 -14.42
N ALA A 84 10.52 -13.33 -14.50
CA ALA A 84 9.28 -13.14 -15.25
C ALA A 84 9.49 -13.37 -16.75
N ALA A 85 10.57 -12.82 -17.33
CA ALA A 85 10.94 -13.00 -18.74
C ALA A 85 11.19 -14.47 -19.09
N GLN A 86 11.87 -15.24 -18.24
CA GLN A 86 12.05 -16.68 -18.41
C GLN A 86 10.73 -17.46 -18.40
N GLY A 87 9.70 -16.93 -17.71
CA GLY A 87 8.31 -17.44 -17.76
C GLY A 87 7.53 -17.02 -19.01
N GLY A 88 8.14 -16.29 -19.95
CA GLY A 88 7.50 -15.80 -21.17
C GLY A 88 6.56 -14.62 -20.95
N ILE A 89 6.74 -13.86 -19.85
CA ILE A 89 5.90 -12.73 -19.48
C ILE A 89 6.49 -11.42 -20.02
N GLU A 90 5.70 -10.62 -20.73
CA GLU A 90 6.04 -9.27 -21.14
C GLU A 90 5.92 -8.29 -19.97
N ILE A 91 6.79 -7.30 -19.88
CA ILE A 91 6.83 -6.36 -18.77
C ILE A 91 6.75 -4.94 -19.32
N PHE A 92 5.75 -4.20 -18.91
CA PHE A 92 5.58 -2.80 -19.29
C PHE A 92 5.74 -1.93 -18.07
N MET A 93 6.52 -0.86 -18.18
CA MET A 93 6.87 0.00 -17.06
C MET A 93 6.84 1.47 -17.43
N VAL A 94 6.28 2.29 -16.55
CA VAL A 94 6.48 3.74 -16.52
C VAL A 94 7.27 4.11 -15.26
N HIS A 95 8.00 5.21 -15.29
CA HIS A 95 8.64 5.79 -14.11
C HIS A 95 7.70 6.75 -13.39
N GLY A 96 7.82 6.82 -12.06
CA GLY A 96 7.10 7.75 -11.21
C GLY A 96 7.98 8.90 -10.71
N ASN A 97 7.53 9.56 -9.64
CA ASN A 97 8.22 10.71 -9.07
C ASN A 97 9.42 10.34 -8.19
N HIS A 98 9.50 9.10 -7.69
CA HIS A 98 10.64 8.61 -6.92
C HIS A 98 11.75 8.02 -7.80
N ASP A 99 11.43 7.60 -9.02
CA ASP A 99 12.39 7.02 -9.98
C ASP A 99 12.30 7.64 -11.38
N PRO A 100 12.26 9.00 -11.54
CA PRO A 100 12.03 9.65 -12.82
C PRO A 100 13.12 9.32 -13.84
N GLY A 101 12.85 9.61 -15.13
CA GLY A 101 13.75 9.30 -16.24
C GLY A 101 15.16 9.85 -16.09
N GLU A 102 15.33 11.01 -15.47
CA GLU A 102 16.61 11.66 -15.19
C GLU A 102 17.30 11.16 -13.91
N ALA A 103 16.66 10.29 -13.11
CA ALA A 103 17.28 9.72 -11.89
C ALA A 103 18.49 8.82 -12.25
N TRP A 104 19.47 8.80 -11.35
CA TRP A 104 20.62 7.93 -11.51
C TRP A 104 20.21 6.45 -11.56
N ARG A 105 20.75 5.72 -12.53
CA ARG A 105 20.61 4.27 -12.67
C ARG A 105 21.95 3.63 -12.94
N ALA A 106 22.16 2.44 -12.36
CA ALA A 106 23.26 1.58 -12.75
C ALA A 106 22.98 1.01 -14.14
N ASP A 107 24.06 0.80 -14.89
CA ASP A 107 23.99 0.13 -16.20
C ASP A 107 23.83 -1.40 -15.99
N ILE A 108 22.60 -1.80 -15.66
CA ILE A 108 22.24 -3.21 -15.46
C ILE A 108 21.39 -3.62 -16.67
N PRO A 109 21.84 -4.61 -17.46
CA PRO A 109 21.04 -5.13 -18.56
C PRO A 109 19.68 -5.62 -18.06
N LEU A 110 18.64 -5.37 -18.84
CA LEU A 110 17.29 -5.89 -18.60
C LEU A 110 16.91 -6.87 -19.74
N PRO A 111 15.98 -7.80 -19.51
CA PRO A 111 15.46 -8.67 -20.56
C PRO A 111 14.85 -7.87 -21.71
N GLU A 112 14.90 -8.41 -22.94
CA GLU A 112 14.28 -7.77 -24.12
C GLU A 112 12.75 -7.63 -24.00
N THR A 113 12.12 -8.44 -23.16
CA THR A 113 10.68 -8.40 -22.86
C THR A 113 10.31 -7.26 -21.90
N VAL A 114 11.26 -6.42 -21.48
CA VAL A 114 11.02 -5.25 -20.61
C VAL A 114 10.91 -4.00 -21.43
N HIS A 115 9.75 -3.41 -21.47
CA HIS A 115 9.41 -2.20 -22.19
C HIS A 115 9.24 -1.03 -21.23
N ILE A 116 10.16 -0.07 -21.26
CA ILE A 116 10.09 1.16 -20.45
C ILE A 116 9.60 2.29 -21.35
N PHE A 117 8.47 2.89 -21.00
CA PHE A 117 7.92 4.00 -21.76
C PHE A 117 8.76 5.27 -21.58
N PRO A 118 8.97 6.06 -22.65
CA PRO A 118 9.77 7.28 -22.61
C PRO A 118 9.08 8.37 -21.76
N ALA A 119 9.83 9.44 -21.47
CA ALA A 119 9.37 10.55 -20.65
C ALA A 119 9.05 11.83 -21.44
N ASP A 120 9.23 11.83 -22.75
CA ASP A 120 9.05 12.99 -23.63
C ASP A 120 7.71 12.99 -24.36
N GLN A 121 7.13 11.82 -24.57
CA GLN A 121 5.82 11.66 -25.23
C GLN A 121 5.14 10.35 -24.86
N VAL A 122 3.83 10.28 -24.99
CA VAL A 122 3.09 9.03 -24.93
C VAL A 122 3.46 8.16 -26.12
N THR A 123 3.83 6.92 -25.85
CA THR A 123 4.05 5.90 -26.87
C THR A 123 3.17 4.69 -26.64
N SER A 124 2.99 3.86 -27.66
CA SER A 124 2.20 2.64 -27.59
C SER A 124 3.01 1.42 -28.01
N ILE A 125 2.80 0.30 -27.33
CA ILE A 125 3.44 -0.99 -27.60
C ILE A 125 2.37 -2.07 -27.61
N PRO A 126 2.29 -2.94 -28.64
CA PRO A 126 1.33 -4.01 -28.68
C PRO A 126 1.71 -5.13 -27.70
N LEU A 127 0.76 -5.63 -26.95
CA LEU A 127 0.87 -6.92 -26.25
C LEU A 127 0.47 -8.02 -27.22
N MET A 128 1.44 -8.88 -27.54
CA MET A 128 1.22 -10.01 -28.45
C MET A 128 0.90 -11.28 -27.67
N LYS A 129 -0.05 -12.06 -28.17
CA LYS A 129 -0.37 -13.40 -27.66
C LYS A 129 -0.61 -14.37 -28.81
N ASP A 130 0.11 -15.46 -28.85
CA ASP A 130 0.04 -16.46 -29.94
C ASP A 130 0.15 -15.84 -31.34
N GLY A 131 1.04 -14.85 -31.51
CA GLY A 131 1.29 -14.18 -32.79
C GLY A 131 0.25 -13.14 -33.20
N GLU A 132 -0.76 -12.86 -32.38
CA GLU A 132 -1.77 -11.82 -32.64
C GLU A 132 -1.79 -10.75 -31.55
N LYS A 133 -2.19 -9.53 -31.91
CA LYS A 133 -2.33 -8.42 -30.96
C LYS A 133 -3.50 -8.67 -30.01
N ALA A 134 -3.23 -8.82 -28.71
CA ALA A 134 -4.23 -8.97 -27.66
C ALA A 134 -4.68 -7.63 -27.09
N ALA A 135 -3.74 -6.68 -26.93
CA ALA A 135 -4.00 -5.34 -26.42
C ALA A 135 -2.97 -4.34 -26.97
N THR A 136 -3.23 -3.05 -26.82
CA THR A 136 -2.26 -1.98 -27.02
C THR A 136 -2.02 -1.27 -25.69
N ILE A 137 -0.77 -1.21 -25.25
CA ILE A 137 -0.35 -0.59 -24.00
C ILE A 137 0.23 0.78 -24.31
N TYR A 138 -0.37 1.82 -23.77
CA TYR A 138 0.09 3.20 -23.85
C TYR A 138 0.76 3.60 -22.56
N GLY A 139 1.84 4.38 -22.62
CA GLY A 139 2.51 4.84 -21.42
C GLY A 139 3.33 6.10 -21.63
N ILE A 140 3.57 6.82 -20.57
CA ILE A 140 4.52 7.91 -20.44
C ILE A 140 5.12 7.88 -19.04
N SER A 141 6.44 8.04 -18.97
CA SER A 141 7.19 8.10 -17.72
C SER A 141 7.32 9.54 -17.22
N TYR A 142 7.58 9.71 -15.93
CA TYR A 142 8.02 11.00 -15.41
C TYR A 142 9.45 11.31 -15.91
N LYS A 143 9.65 12.54 -16.38
CA LYS A 143 10.98 13.03 -16.73
C LYS A 143 11.76 13.44 -15.49
N THR A 144 11.15 14.22 -14.64
CA THR A 144 11.68 14.75 -13.39
C THR A 144 10.76 14.41 -12.22
N ARG A 145 11.23 14.62 -10.99
CA ARG A 145 10.45 14.36 -9.77
C ARG A 145 9.09 15.07 -9.70
N HIS A 146 9.00 16.24 -10.28
CA HIS A 146 7.78 17.06 -10.29
C HIS A 146 7.33 17.29 -11.73
N VAL A 147 6.13 16.86 -12.03
CA VAL A 147 5.45 17.04 -13.31
C VAL A 147 4.11 17.71 -13.01
N LYS A 148 3.96 18.97 -13.38
CA LYS A 148 2.74 19.76 -13.11
C LYS A 148 1.73 19.67 -14.24
N GLU A 149 2.16 19.21 -15.39
CA GLU A 149 1.35 19.03 -16.57
C GLU A 149 0.37 17.87 -16.38
N ASN A 150 -0.81 18.01 -16.95
CA ASN A 150 -1.81 16.94 -17.00
C ASN A 150 -1.46 15.97 -18.14
N LEU A 151 -0.64 14.98 -17.83
CA LEU A 151 -0.18 14.00 -18.83
C LEU A 151 -1.31 13.12 -19.37
N ALA A 152 -2.44 12.99 -18.68
CA ALA A 152 -3.57 12.20 -19.16
C ALA A 152 -4.15 12.75 -20.48
N LYS A 153 -3.97 14.04 -20.75
CA LYS A 153 -4.43 14.69 -21.99
C LYS A 153 -3.57 14.37 -23.22
N GLU A 154 -2.40 13.82 -23.01
CA GLU A 154 -1.49 13.41 -24.11
C GLU A 154 -1.85 12.01 -24.64
N PHE A 155 -2.73 11.27 -23.96
CA PHE A 155 -3.13 9.94 -24.38
C PHE A 155 -4.24 10.01 -25.42
N HIS A 156 -3.99 9.43 -26.58
CA HIS A 156 -4.94 9.33 -27.68
C HIS A 156 -4.95 7.91 -28.24
N ARG A 157 -6.13 7.25 -28.14
CA ARG A 157 -6.32 5.89 -28.64
C ARG A 157 -6.37 5.90 -30.17
N GLU A 158 -5.62 4.99 -30.81
CA GLU A 158 -5.72 4.74 -32.24
C GLU A 158 -6.94 3.88 -32.59
N LYS A 159 -7.47 4.03 -33.82
CA LYS A 159 -8.77 3.40 -34.21
C LYS A 159 -8.77 1.88 -34.17
N ASP A 160 -7.62 1.24 -34.43
CA ASP A 160 -7.51 -0.22 -34.62
C ASP A 160 -6.80 -0.93 -33.44
N ASP A 161 -6.78 -0.34 -32.27
CA ASP A 161 -5.99 -0.84 -31.13
C ASP A 161 -6.56 -2.07 -30.40
N GLY A 162 -7.80 -2.44 -30.67
CA GLY A 162 -8.44 -3.47 -29.87
C GLY A 162 -8.64 -2.99 -28.42
N PHE A 163 -8.27 -3.80 -27.43
CA PHE A 163 -8.30 -3.40 -26.02
C PHE A 163 -7.11 -2.47 -25.70
N ALA A 164 -7.38 -1.26 -25.22
CA ALA A 164 -6.39 -0.24 -24.96
C ALA A 164 -6.17 -0.02 -23.47
N ILE A 165 -4.91 -0.06 -23.03
CA ILE A 165 -4.51 0.14 -21.63
C ILE A 165 -3.61 1.38 -21.55
N GLY A 166 -3.98 2.36 -20.71
CA GLY A 166 -3.13 3.51 -20.39
C GLY A 166 -2.37 3.26 -19.09
N MET A 167 -1.06 3.46 -19.10
CA MET A 167 -0.20 3.42 -17.92
C MET A 167 0.27 4.81 -17.53
N LEU A 168 -0.02 5.24 -16.31
CA LEU A 168 0.35 6.59 -15.86
C LEU A 168 0.56 6.60 -14.35
N HIS A 169 1.64 7.25 -13.92
CA HIS A 169 1.85 7.59 -12.52
C HIS A 169 1.26 8.97 -12.27
N THR A 170 0.20 9.11 -11.47
CA THR A 170 -0.60 10.36 -11.40
C THR A 170 -1.30 10.53 -10.06
N ASP A 171 -1.46 11.79 -9.65
CA ASP A 171 -2.25 12.18 -8.49
C ASP A 171 -3.60 12.77 -8.95
N MET A 172 -4.69 12.12 -8.57
CA MET A 172 -6.05 12.63 -8.77
C MET A 172 -6.55 13.47 -7.59
N GLY A 173 -5.64 13.88 -6.68
CA GLY A 173 -5.99 14.56 -5.43
C GLY A 173 -6.25 16.06 -5.53
N GLY A 174 -5.92 16.71 -6.64
CA GLY A 174 -6.16 18.15 -6.85
C GLY A 174 -5.33 18.76 -7.97
N ALA A 175 -5.84 19.84 -8.54
CA ALA A 175 -5.23 20.53 -9.69
C ALA A 175 -3.85 21.14 -9.39
N ASP A 176 -3.54 21.43 -8.13
CA ASP A 176 -2.27 22.03 -7.70
C ASP A 176 -1.21 20.97 -7.33
N SER A 177 -1.52 19.69 -7.47
CA SER A 177 -0.54 18.62 -7.21
C SER A 177 0.63 18.72 -8.18
N PRO A 178 1.89 18.54 -7.70
CA PRO A 178 3.07 18.51 -8.59
C PRO A 178 3.33 17.13 -9.20
N TYR A 179 2.34 16.23 -9.20
CA TYR A 179 2.49 14.83 -9.59
C TYR A 179 1.51 14.46 -10.71
N ALA A 180 1.70 15.06 -11.89
CA ALA A 180 0.89 14.88 -13.10
C ALA A 180 -0.62 14.89 -12.80
N PRO A 181 -1.16 15.99 -12.23
CA PRO A 181 -2.54 16.05 -11.78
C PRO A 181 -3.52 15.82 -12.93
N CYS A 182 -4.52 14.96 -12.71
CA CYS A 182 -5.60 14.75 -13.66
C CYS A 182 -6.92 14.47 -12.95
N THR A 183 -8.01 14.51 -13.71
CA THR A 183 -9.34 14.13 -13.26
C THR A 183 -9.76 12.79 -13.87
N ALA A 184 -10.78 12.15 -13.28
CA ALA A 184 -11.38 10.96 -13.88
C ALA A 184 -11.94 11.21 -15.28
N ASP A 185 -12.41 12.43 -15.54
CA ASP A 185 -12.97 12.79 -16.84
C ASP A 185 -11.88 13.00 -17.90
N ASP A 186 -10.69 13.50 -17.53
CA ASP A 186 -9.52 13.53 -18.42
C ASP A 186 -9.14 12.10 -18.87
N LEU A 187 -9.10 11.16 -17.91
CA LEU A 187 -8.79 9.75 -18.19
C LEU A 187 -9.84 9.08 -19.07
N LYS A 188 -11.13 9.35 -18.84
CA LYS A 188 -12.22 8.83 -19.68
C LYS A 188 -12.15 9.39 -21.10
N ALA A 189 -11.82 10.68 -21.26
CA ALA A 189 -11.75 11.35 -22.54
C ALA A 189 -10.66 10.76 -23.47
N ALA A 190 -9.61 10.18 -22.92
CA ALA A 190 -8.53 9.52 -23.67
C ALA A 190 -8.95 8.21 -24.37
N GLY A 191 -10.11 7.64 -24.01
CA GLY A 191 -10.72 6.49 -24.70
C GLY A 191 -10.09 5.13 -24.40
N MET A 192 -9.26 5.00 -23.33
CA MET A 192 -8.71 3.73 -22.90
C MET A 192 -9.78 2.84 -22.25
N ASP A 193 -9.65 1.52 -22.34
CA ASP A 193 -10.55 0.56 -21.70
C ASP A 193 -10.15 0.30 -20.24
N TYR A 194 -8.83 0.39 -19.95
CA TYR A 194 -8.26 0.23 -18.62
C TYR A 194 -7.13 1.24 -18.36
N TRP A 195 -7.12 1.83 -17.17
CA TRP A 195 -6.05 2.66 -16.68
C TRP A 195 -5.30 1.97 -15.56
N ALA A 196 -4.03 1.66 -15.80
CA ALA A 196 -3.08 1.16 -14.81
C ALA A 196 -2.35 2.36 -14.18
N LEU A 197 -2.85 2.82 -13.02
CA LEU A 197 -2.33 4.00 -12.34
C LEU A 197 -1.39 3.63 -11.18
N GLY A 198 -0.40 4.50 -10.90
CA GLY A 198 0.45 4.48 -9.71
C GLY A 198 0.43 5.83 -9.00
N HIS A 199 1.17 5.98 -7.91
CA HIS A 199 1.31 7.12 -7.00
C HIS A 199 0.48 7.02 -5.71
N VAL A 200 -0.73 6.52 -5.78
CA VAL A 200 -1.60 6.42 -4.60
C VAL A 200 -1.41 5.08 -3.94
N HIS A 201 -0.74 5.06 -2.77
CA HIS A 201 -0.44 3.83 -2.02
C HIS A 201 -1.68 3.11 -1.49
N THR A 202 -2.85 3.74 -1.52
CA THR A 202 -4.11 3.11 -1.12
C THR A 202 -4.81 2.52 -2.34
N ARG A 203 -5.08 1.21 -2.30
CA ARG A 203 -5.83 0.50 -3.32
C ARG A 203 -7.21 1.15 -3.56
N LYS A 204 -7.51 1.48 -4.81
CA LYS A 204 -8.76 2.14 -5.18
C LYS A 204 -9.15 1.85 -6.62
N THR A 205 -10.37 1.40 -6.85
CA THR A 205 -11.02 1.42 -8.16
C THR A 205 -11.85 2.70 -8.26
N VAL A 206 -11.40 3.64 -9.09
CA VAL A 206 -12.04 4.96 -9.24
C VAL A 206 -13.25 4.87 -10.15
N SER A 207 -13.16 4.03 -11.19
CA SER A 207 -14.23 3.79 -12.18
C SER A 207 -14.15 2.34 -12.68
N THR A 208 -15.26 1.82 -13.16
CA THR A 208 -15.37 0.50 -13.81
C THR A 208 -15.79 0.60 -15.29
N SER A 209 -15.97 1.83 -15.81
CA SER A 209 -16.26 2.09 -17.22
C SER A 209 -15.75 3.49 -17.64
N PRO A 210 -14.55 3.58 -18.23
CA PRO A 210 -13.50 2.57 -18.27
C PRO A 210 -13.02 2.19 -16.86
N TYR A 211 -12.26 1.10 -16.76
CA TYR A 211 -11.60 0.78 -15.49
C TYR A 211 -10.49 1.78 -15.21
N ILE A 212 -10.54 2.44 -14.05
CA ILE A 212 -9.50 3.36 -13.56
C ILE A 212 -9.06 2.85 -12.21
N VAL A 213 -7.83 2.32 -12.10
CA VAL A 213 -7.40 1.50 -10.98
C VAL A 213 -6.05 1.94 -10.43
N TYR A 214 -6.01 2.19 -9.12
CA TYR A 214 -4.78 2.23 -8.31
C TYR A 214 -4.65 0.90 -7.56
N PRO A 215 -3.58 0.11 -7.74
CA PRO A 215 -3.38 -1.14 -7.01
C PRO A 215 -2.96 -0.88 -5.56
N GLY A 216 -2.42 0.30 -5.28
CA GLY A 216 -1.70 0.63 -4.06
C GLY A 216 -0.27 0.10 -4.08
N ASN A 217 0.47 0.31 -3.00
CA ASN A 217 1.81 -0.24 -2.87
C ASN A 217 1.80 -1.75 -2.56
N THR A 218 2.88 -2.45 -2.88
CA THR A 218 3.02 -3.90 -2.68
C THR A 218 3.36 -4.28 -1.24
N GLN A 219 3.94 -3.33 -0.47
CA GLN A 219 4.30 -3.45 0.93
C GLN A 219 4.04 -2.13 1.66
N GLY A 220 3.30 -2.16 2.75
CA GLY A 220 3.13 -0.96 3.59
C GLY A 220 4.41 -0.60 4.33
N LEU A 221 4.74 0.69 4.38
CA LEU A 221 5.98 1.21 4.95
C LEU A 221 5.77 2.01 6.25
N SER A 222 4.52 2.27 6.64
CA SER A 222 4.18 3.12 7.78
C SER A 222 2.81 2.83 8.38
N LEU A 223 2.53 3.41 9.55
CA LEU A 223 1.19 3.39 10.19
C LEU A 223 0.07 4.06 9.37
N ARG A 224 0.39 4.76 8.30
CA ARG A 224 -0.59 5.33 7.37
C ARG A 224 -1.07 4.31 6.33
N GLU A 225 -0.36 3.19 6.22
CA GLU A 225 -0.55 2.17 5.18
C GLU A 225 -0.98 0.84 5.79
N ILE A 226 -2.01 0.88 6.63
CA ILE A 226 -2.56 -0.30 7.31
C ILE A 226 -3.34 -1.21 6.36
N GLY A 227 -3.45 -2.48 6.73
CA GLY A 227 -4.21 -3.50 6.02
C GLY A 227 -3.43 -4.17 4.88
N PRO A 228 -4.11 -5.01 4.10
CA PRO A 228 -3.50 -5.77 3.01
C PRO A 228 -2.95 -4.88 1.91
N ARG A 229 -1.72 -5.15 1.45
CA ARG A 229 -1.05 -4.51 0.33
C ARG A 229 -0.73 -5.54 -0.74
N GLY A 230 -0.66 -5.11 -2.00
CA GLY A 230 -0.43 -6.08 -3.06
C GLY A 230 -0.64 -5.53 -4.47
N CYS A 231 -1.08 -6.39 -5.36
CA CYS A 231 -1.31 -6.11 -6.77
C CYS A 231 -2.68 -6.64 -7.22
N TYR A 232 -3.08 -6.27 -8.43
CA TYR A 232 -4.23 -6.89 -9.07
C TYR A 232 -3.80 -7.89 -10.14
N LEU A 233 -4.40 -9.09 -10.10
CA LEU A 233 -4.54 -9.93 -11.27
C LEU A 233 -5.76 -9.45 -12.05
N VAL A 234 -5.54 -9.05 -13.29
CA VAL A 234 -6.56 -8.53 -14.20
C VAL A 234 -6.77 -9.56 -15.31
N ASP A 235 -7.98 -10.01 -15.46
CA ASP A 235 -8.39 -10.91 -16.54
C ASP A 235 -9.28 -10.18 -17.53
N VAL A 236 -8.94 -10.21 -18.81
CA VAL A 236 -9.67 -9.55 -19.89
C VAL A 236 -10.22 -10.58 -20.85
N GLY A 237 -11.53 -10.77 -20.82
CA GLY A 237 -12.24 -11.68 -21.72
C GLY A 237 -12.23 -11.20 -23.18
N ALA A 238 -12.52 -12.12 -24.11
CA ALA A 238 -12.54 -11.87 -25.55
C ALA A 238 -13.47 -10.72 -26.01
N TYR A 239 -14.41 -10.33 -25.16
CA TYR A 239 -15.35 -9.22 -25.42
C TYR A 239 -15.02 -7.94 -24.62
N GLY A 240 -13.79 -7.86 -24.06
CA GLY A 240 -13.36 -6.73 -23.26
C GLY A 240 -13.89 -6.69 -21.82
N THR A 241 -14.52 -7.77 -21.34
CA THR A 241 -14.95 -7.89 -19.95
C THR A 241 -13.75 -7.97 -19.04
N VAL A 242 -13.64 -7.07 -18.06
CA VAL A 242 -12.53 -7.02 -17.11
C VAL A 242 -12.96 -7.60 -15.76
N THR A 243 -12.13 -8.48 -15.21
CA THR A 243 -12.26 -9.02 -13.86
C THR A 243 -11.01 -8.68 -13.04
N LEU A 244 -11.20 -8.15 -11.83
CA LEU A 244 -10.12 -7.79 -10.92
C LEU A 244 -10.08 -8.77 -9.74
N LYS A 245 -8.93 -9.40 -9.50
CA LYS A 245 -8.67 -10.19 -8.29
C LYS A 245 -7.46 -9.59 -7.56
N PHE A 246 -7.68 -9.13 -6.33
CA PHE A 246 -6.58 -8.63 -5.52
C PHE A 246 -5.74 -9.77 -4.95
N ILE A 247 -4.42 -9.64 -5.06
CA ILE A 247 -3.44 -10.59 -4.53
C ILE A 247 -2.61 -9.85 -3.47
N GLU A 248 -2.63 -10.37 -2.25
CA GLU A 248 -1.85 -9.83 -1.13
C GLU A 248 -0.38 -10.23 -1.26
N THR A 249 0.50 -9.25 -1.35
CA THR A 249 1.95 -9.46 -1.47
C THR A 249 2.72 -9.01 -0.24
N ASP A 250 2.12 -8.17 0.63
CA ASP A 250 2.77 -7.69 1.83
C ASP A 250 3.31 -8.85 2.67
N THR A 251 4.56 -8.73 3.10
CA THR A 251 5.23 -9.74 3.91
C THR A 251 5.17 -9.40 5.40
N ILE A 252 5.01 -8.13 5.71
CA ILE A 252 4.78 -7.59 7.04
C ILE A 252 3.57 -6.68 6.97
N ARG A 253 2.57 -6.93 7.82
CA ARG A 253 1.33 -6.16 7.80
C ARG A 253 1.26 -5.10 8.88
N TRP A 254 0.95 -3.88 8.49
CA TRP A 254 0.61 -2.80 9.41
C TRP A 254 -0.86 -2.89 9.79
N MET A 255 -1.17 -2.76 11.09
CA MET A 255 -2.53 -2.93 11.61
C MET A 255 -2.84 -1.98 12.76
N ASP A 256 -4.12 -1.70 12.94
CA ASP A 256 -4.66 -1.13 14.17
C ASP A 256 -5.31 -2.23 15.01
N MET A 257 -5.03 -2.22 16.31
CA MET A 257 -5.75 -3.02 17.31
C MET A 257 -6.44 -2.09 18.29
N THR A 258 -7.77 -2.05 18.26
CA THR A 258 -8.54 -1.23 19.20
C THR A 258 -8.94 -2.07 20.39
N MET A 259 -8.69 -1.56 21.63
CA MET A 259 -9.08 -2.16 22.89
C MET A 259 -9.91 -1.18 23.71
N ASP A 260 -11.10 -1.59 24.11
CA ASP A 260 -11.91 -0.88 25.08
C ASP A 260 -11.44 -1.25 26.49
N ILE A 261 -11.02 -0.24 27.27
CA ILE A 261 -10.47 -0.45 28.62
C ILE A 261 -11.53 -0.60 29.70
N SER A 262 -12.79 -0.41 29.39
CA SER A 262 -13.87 -0.32 30.41
C SER A 262 -14.05 -1.60 31.22
N ALA A 263 -13.57 -2.74 30.68
CA ALA A 263 -13.62 -4.03 31.34
C ALA A 263 -12.39 -4.35 32.22
N TYR A 264 -11.38 -3.47 32.26
CA TYR A 264 -10.09 -3.74 32.91
C TYR A 264 -9.84 -2.73 34.06
N SER A 265 -9.44 -3.25 35.20
CA SER A 265 -9.10 -2.44 36.38
C SER A 265 -7.59 -2.36 36.63
N GLN A 266 -6.84 -3.34 36.14
CA GLN A 266 -5.40 -3.46 36.31
C GLN A 266 -4.68 -3.52 34.96
N THR A 267 -3.45 -2.99 34.89
CA THR A 267 -2.63 -2.96 33.68
C THR A 267 -2.35 -4.38 33.17
N GLU A 268 -2.14 -5.34 34.07
CA GLU A 268 -1.87 -6.73 33.75
C GLU A 268 -3.04 -7.42 33.04
N GLU A 269 -4.27 -7.06 33.40
CA GLU A 269 -5.49 -7.56 32.73
C GLU A 269 -5.54 -7.08 31.28
N LEU A 270 -5.27 -5.80 31.05
CA LEU A 270 -5.18 -5.22 29.71
C LEU A 270 -4.07 -5.88 28.87
N ILE A 271 -2.86 -6.02 29.44
CA ILE A 271 -1.71 -6.68 28.77
C ILE A 271 -2.07 -8.12 28.40
N SER A 272 -2.72 -8.86 29.31
CA SER A 272 -3.15 -10.24 29.06
C SER A 272 -4.17 -10.32 27.93
N ALA A 273 -5.18 -9.44 27.93
CA ALA A 273 -6.22 -9.39 26.90
C ALA A 273 -5.64 -9.02 25.50
N VAL A 274 -4.75 -8.02 25.46
CA VAL A 274 -4.03 -7.63 24.24
C VAL A 274 -3.18 -8.79 23.71
N THR A 275 -2.47 -9.49 24.60
CA THR A 275 -1.62 -10.65 24.24
C THR A 275 -2.44 -11.80 23.66
N LYS A 276 -3.61 -12.09 24.23
CA LYS A 276 -4.54 -13.10 23.69
C LYS A 276 -5.04 -12.71 22.30
N ARG A 277 -5.44 -11.45 22.09
CA ARG A 277 -5.90 -10.96 20.79
C ARG A 277 -4.79 -10.95 19.75
N ARG A 278 -3.55 -10.62 20.14
CA ARG A 278 -2.35 -10.71 19.31
C ARG A 278 -2.11 -12.11 18.75
N SER A 279 -2.30 -13.16 19.57
CA SER A 279 -2.13 -14.54 19.12
C SER A 279 -3.12 -14.90 18.00
N GLY A 280 -4.40 -14.55 18.14
CA GLY A 280 -5.39 -14.74 17.08
C GLY A 280 -5.09 -13.95 15.81
N LEU A 281 -4.48 -12.76 15.91
CA LEU A 281 -4.04 -12.00 14.73
C LEU A 281 -2.94 -12.72 13.94
N LYS A 282 -1.96 -13.31 14.60
CA LYS A 282 -0.89 -14.07 13.96
C LYS A 282 -1.43 -15.27 13.17
N GLU A 283 -2.41 -15.97 13.73
CA GLU A 283 -3.09 -17.10 13.07
C GLU A 283 -3.88 -16.61 11.85
N LEU A 284 -4.60 -15.49 11.98
CA LEU A 284 -5.42 -14.94 10.89
C LEU A 284 -4.59 -14.45 9.71
N THR A 285 -3.46 -13.77 9.97
CA THR A 285 -2.66 -13.12 8.92
C THR A 285 -1.60 -14.04 8.31
N GLY A 286 -1.12 -15.03 9.05
CA GLY A 286 -0.04 -15.94 8.64
C GLY A 286 1.30 -15.24 8.38
N ARG A 287 1.46 -13.99 8.85
CA ARG A 287 2.64 -13.14 8.61
C ARG A 287 2.97 -12.27 9.83
N PRO A 288 4.19 -11.71 9.92
CA PRO A 288 4.53 -10.70 10.91
C PRO A 288 3.61 -9.48 10.84
N ASN A 289 3.33 -8.89 12.00
CA ASN A 289 2.47 -7.72 12.09
C ASN A 289 3.16 -6.59 12.88
N ILE A 290 2.98 -5.36 12.43
CA ILE A 290 3.34 -4.13 13.13
C ILE A 290 2.04 -3.43 13.50
N ILE A 291 1.86 -3.18 14.81
CA ILE A 291 0.56 -2.86 15.35
C ILE A 291 0.60 -1.50 16.06
N ARG A 292 -0.38 -0.64 15.76
CA ARG A 292 -0.75 0.47 16.61
C ARG A 292 -1.88 -0.01 17.54
N LEU A 293 -1.63 0.04 18.86
CA LEU A 293 -2.63 -0.23 19.86
C LEU A 293 -3.42 1.07 20.15
N VAL A 294 -4.72 1.06 19.90
CA VAL A 294 -5.62 2.18 20.18
C VAL A 294 -6.48 1.82 21.37
N CYS A 295 -6.27 2.47 22.51
CA CYS A 295 -7.08 2.28 23.71
C CYS A 295 -8.25 3.27 23.72
N THR A 296 -9.48 2.76 23.93
CA THR A 296 -10.73 3.53 23.97
C THR A 296 -11.52 3.23 25.23
N GLY A 297 -12.65 3.90 25.42
CA GLY A 297 -13.52 3.68 26.58
C GLY A 297 -13.14 4.53 27.79
N SER A 298 -13.65 4.16 28.97
CA SER A 298 -13.39 4.89 30.22
C SER A 298 -13.16 3.91 31.37
N GLY A 299 -12.24 4.26 32.26
CA GLY A 299 -11.92 3.39 33.41
C GLY A 299 -10.69 3.85 34.17
N PRO A 300 -10.31 3.12 35.24
CA PRO A 300 -9.19 3.47 36.11
C PRO A 300 -7.84 3.47 35.36
N LEU A 301 -7.71 2.67 34.29
CA LEU A 301 -6.49 2.64 33.48
C LEU A 301 -6.23 3.92 32.69
N HIS A 302 -7.19 4.83 32.56
CA HIS A 302 -6.99 6.13 31.92
C HIS A 302 -5.80 6.89 32.54
N ALA A 303 -5.65 6.86 33.88
CA ALA A 303 -4.54 7.53 34.56
C ALA A 303 -3.17 7.02 34.12
N VAL A 304 -3.03 5.71 33.86
CA VAL A 304 -1.80 5.10 33.35
C VAL A 304 -1.61 5.43 31.87
N LEU A 305 -2.66 5.28 31.07
CA LEU A 305 -2.61 5.46 29.62
C LEU A 305 -2.40 6.92 29.19
N SER A 306 -2.85 7.89 29.99
CA SER A 306 -2.62 9.31 29.75
C SER A 306 -1.17 9.75 29.98
N SER A 307 -0.38 9.00 30.76
CA SER A 307 1.03 9.27 30.99
C SER A 307 1.91 8.61 29.89
N GLU A 308 3.04 9.23 29.54
CA GLU A 308 4.00 8.66 28.60
C GLU A 308 4.67 7.41 29.18
N ASP A 309 5.13 7.48 30.41
CA ASP A 309 5.76 6.36 31.12
C ASP A 309 4.86 5.13 31.20
N GLY A 310 3.54 5.33 31.45
CA GLY A 310 2.58 4.25 31.50
C GLY A 310 2.37 3.57 30.14
N ARG A 311 2.31 4.36 29.08
CA ARG A 311 2.22 3.81 27.71
C ARG A 311 3.49 3.06 27.32
N ASP A 312 4.65 3.58 27.65
CA ASP A 312 5.95 2.95 27.35
C ASP A 312 6.12 1.64 28.12
N PHE A 313 5.72 1.61 29.40
CA PHE A 313 5.69 0.37 30.18
C PHE A 313 4.83 -0.72 29.55
N ILE A 314 3.62 -0.36 29.10
CA ILE A 314 2.72 -1.31 28.43
C ILE A 314 3.32 -1.80 27.14
N LEU A 315 3.86 -0.90 26.28
CA LEU A 315 4.50 -1.27 25.02
C LEU A 315 5.70 -2.19 25.25
N GLN A 316 6.57 -1.88 26.21
CA GLN A 316 7.72 -2.69 26.56
C GLN A 316 7.30 -4.09 27.01
N SER A 317 6.29 -4.18 27.91
CA SER A 317 5.77 -5.44 28.41
C SER A 317 5.16 -6.31 27.31
N LEU A 318 4.47 -5.69 26.35
CA LEU A 318 3.91 -6.39 25.19
C LEU A 318 4.97 -6.91 24.23
N ASN A 319 6.09 -6.18 24.07
CA ASN A 319 7.12 -6.46 23.07
C ASN A 319 8.28 -7.33 23.55
N ASP A 320 8.43 -7.54 24.84
CA ASP A 320 9.61 -8.13 25.50
C ASP A 320 10.19 -9.38 24.80
N LYS A 321 9.33 -10.27 24.32
CA LYS A 321 9.76 -11.51 23.64
C LYS A 321 9.49 -11.55 22.14
N GLU A 322 8.87 -10.53 21.58
CA GLU A 322 8.41 -10.54 20.18
C GLU A 322 9.58 -10.36 19.18
N GLN A 323 10.62 -9.62 19.53
CA GLN A 323 11.79 -9.39 18.68
C GLN A 323 12.53 -10.67 18.26
N PHE A 324 12.35 -11.76 19.02
CA PHE A 324 13.00 -13.05 18.77
C PHE A 324 12.13 -14.03 17.97
N ARG A 325 10.89 -13.62 17.61
CA ARG A 325 9.95 -14.49 16.90
C ARG A 325 10.03 -14.27 15.41
N TYR A 326 9.96 -15.35 14.63
CA TYR A 326 9.84 -15.25 13.18
C TYR A 326 8.49 -14.61 12.76
N LEU A 327 7.37 -15.09 13.32
CA LEU A 327 6.06 -14.48 13.20
C LEU A 327 5.85 -13.54 14.39
N PHE A 328 6.50 -12.38 14.34
CA PHE A 328 6.33 -11.36 15.38
C PHE A 328 5.01 -10.60 15.21
N ALA A 329 4.53 -10.02 16.31
CA ALA A 329 3.48 -8.99 16.28
C ALA A 329 3.89 -7.86 17.23
N TRP A 330 4.55 -6.87 16.65
CA TRP A 330 5.21 -5.78 17.36
C TRP A 330 4.28 -4.58 17.52
N PHE A 331 4.10 -4.12 18.75
CA PHE A 331 3.37 -2.88 19.03
C PHE A 331 4.33 -1.69 18.94
N VAL A 332 4.20 -0.90 17.87
CA VAL A 332 5.10 0.24 17.60
C VAL A 332 4.62 1.51 18.28
N ARG A 333 3.32 1.61 18.55
CA ARG A 333 2.69 2.78 19.16
C ARG A 333 1.46 2.39 19.97
N LEU A 334 1.27 3.04 21.12
CA LEU A 334 0.01 3.06 21.86
C LEU A 334 -0.59 4.46 21.76
N GLU A 335 -1.82 4.52 21.27
CA GLU A 335 -2.62 5.74 21.14
C GLU A 335 -3.72 5.74 22.19
N ASP A 336 -3.67 6.72 23.10
CA ASP A 336 -4.68 6.89 24.11
C ASP A 336 -5.85 7.73 23.58
N ARG A 337 -7.03 7.11 23.50
CA ARG A 337 -8.34 7.74 23.22
C ARG A 337 -9.32 7.46 24.36
N THR A 338 -8.81 7.19 25.55
CA THR A 338 -9.62 6.88 26.72
C THR A 338 -10.09 8.16 27.42
N ARG A 339 -11.01 7.99 28.36
CA ARG A 339 -11.55 9.08 29.16
C ARG A 339 -11.57 8.66 30.64
N THR A 340 -11.55 9.63 31.54
CA THR A 340 -11.82 9.37 32.97
C THR A 340 -13.20 8.78 33.15
N SER A 341 -13.34 7.82 34.05
CA SER A 341 -14.65 7.41 34.53
C SER A 341 -15.26 8.55 35.33
N ILE A 342 -16.36 9.09 34.86
CA ILE A 342 -17.09 10.11 35.59
C ILE A 342 -18.15 9.35 36.39
N ASP A 343 -18.01 9.25 37.73
CA ASP A 343 -19.12 8.85 38.58
C ASP A 343 -20.12 10.02 38.62
N LEU A 344 -21.19 9.86 37.86
CA LEU A 344 -22.25 10.87 37.79
C LEU A 344 -22.92 11.11 39.13
N LYS A 345 -22.86 10.14 40.09
CA LYS A 345 -23.42 10.35 41.46
C LYS A 345 -22.48 11.25 42.25
N GLU A 346 -21.21 10.91 42.31
CA GLU A 346 -20.19 11.72 42.99
C GLU A 346 -20.10 13.11 42.37
N ARG A 347 -20.17 13.20 41.03
CA ARG A 347 -20.11 14.48 40.29
C ARG A 347 -21.30 15.39 40.58
N ARG A 348 -22.48 14.84 40.86
CA ARG A 348 -23.68 15.61 41.23
C ARG A 348 -23.59 16.23 42.62
N GLU A 349 -22.76 15.68 43.50
CA GLU A 349 -22.56 16.16 44.85
C GLU A 349 -21.54 17.29 44.95
N LEU A 350 -20.79 17.56 43.90
CA LEU A 350 -19.82 18.65 43.87
C LEU A 350 -20.52 20.02 43.80
N PRO A 351 -20.14 20.99 44.66
CA PRO A 351 -20.76 22.31 44.71
C PRO A 351 -20.35 23.27 43.58
N ASP A 352 -19.75 22.77 42.53
CA ASP A 352 -19.29 23.56 41.38
C ASP A 352 -20.31 23.61 40.21
N VAL A 353 -20.04 24.41 39.19
CA VAL A 353 -20.90 24.56 38.01
C VAL A 353 -21.03 23.22 37.24
N THR A 354 -20.02 22.39 37.27
CA THR A 354 -20.03 21.09 36.58
C THR A 354 -20.83 20.03 37.31
N GLY A 355 -20.94 20.11 38.62
CA GLY A 355 -21.84 19.26 39.43
C GLY A 355 -23.32 19.63 39.28
N LYS A 356 -23.64 20.90 39.00
CA LYS A 356 -25.00 21.38 38.75
C LYS A 356 -25.56 21.00 37.38
N PHE A 357 -24.73 20.78 36.39
CA PHE A 357 -25.15 20.47 35.01
C PHE A 357 -25.97 19.15 34.92
N PRO A 358 -25.60 18.03 35.56
CA PRO A 358 -26.41 16.83 35.61
C PRO A 358 -27.73 16.96 36.37
N GLN A 359 -27.87 17.94 37.28
CA GLN A 359 -29.11 18.21 38.04
C GLN A 359 -30.14 18.94 37.18
N SER A 360 -29.71 19.79 36.23
CA SER A 360 -30.62 20.54 35.35
C SER A 360 -31.30 19.67 34.28
N LEU A 361 -30.73 18.53 33.95
CA LEU A 361 -31.33 17.59 32.99
C LEU A 361 -32.56 16.82 33.55
N ARG A 362 -32.76 16.83 34.86
CA ARG A 362 -33.96 16.21 35.50
C ARG A 362 -35.23 17.05 35.37
N CYS A 363 -35.13 18.30 34.96
CA CYS A 363 -36.29 19.19 34.82
C CYS A 363 -36.97 19.08 33.45
N PHE A 364 -36.50 18.18 32.59
CA PHE A 364 -37.03 17.95 31.22
C PHE A 364 -37.54 16.51 31.02
N GLU A 365 -37.63 15.68 32.08
CA GLU A 365 -38.42 14.45 32.13
C GLU A 365 -39.75 14.71 32.91
#